data_d7bc79ddaf38f5f9b16bb2e5539437c2
#
_entry.id   d7bc79ddaf38f5f9b16bb2e5539437c2
#
_cell.length_a   1.000
_cell.length_b   1.000
_cell.length_c   1.000
_cell.angle_alpha   90.00
_cell.angle_beta   90.00
_cell.angle_gamma   90.00
#
_symmetry.space_group_name_H-M   'P 1'
#
loop_
_entity.id
_entity.type
_entity.pdbx_description
1 polymer ?
#
loop_
_entity_poly.entity_id
_entity_poly.type
_entity_poly.pdbx_seq_one_letter_code
_entity_poly.pdbx_strand_id
1 'polypeptide(L)'
;MPSFSLGPRRPRNPQRRAGVQNRALRDWEVSRQRSLALPRLVEPLEISPGKSFSVLDLGPASPANLDFFLGRGARLTVADFTPSRGETLSDLVRAEPGTHFDLVLAWDFLNYLQRDRLGLLLRSLEPYFRPGTTIHALIATGREMSASPRRYRIEDAETLLCEGPKERVVPSPRYVEQDLLKCMPGLIVEHRFQLRNGMLEYLFSYRTRLRVAYSAGMGPMSDAPRSRSGSGPGLRPAPSR
;
A
#
# COMPACT_ATOMS: atom_id res chain seq x y z
N MET A 1 -13.70 29.83 -55.96
CA MET A 1 -14.15 29.69 -54.57
C MET A 1 -15.11 28.52 -54.49
N PRO A 2 -14.70 27.29 -54.04
CA PRO A 2 -15.66 26.19 -53.87
C PRO A 2 -16.30 26.28 -52.48
N SER A 3 -17.62 26.30 -52.44
CA SER A 3 -18.43 26.28 -51.24
C SER A 3 -18.51 24.88 -50.67
N PHE A 4 -17.96 24.68 -49.45
CA PHE A 4 -18.14 23.43 -48.70
C PHE A 4 -19.50 23.47 -47.99
N SER A 5 -20.42 22.63 -48.42
CA SER A 5 -21.69 22.38 -47.74
C SER A 5 -21.47 21.34 -46.65
N LEU A 6 -21.64 21.75 -45.39
CA LEU A 6 -21.66 20.84 -44.22
C LEU A 6 -23.06 20.19 -44.18
N GLY A 7 -23.13 18.91 -44.54
CA GLY A 7 -24.34 18.10 -44.39
C GLY A 7 -24.75 17.92 -42.93
N PRO A 8 -26.04 17.70 -42.64
CA PRO A 8 -26.56 17.60 -41.28
C PRO A 8 -26.00 16.38 -40.53
N ARG A 9 -25.43 16.63 -39.34
CA ARG A 9 -24.95 15.58 -38.42
C ARG A 9 -26.16 14.74 -37.97
N ARG A 10 -26.15 13.44 -38.30
CA ARG A 10 -27.15 12.49 -37.80
C ARG A 10 -27.16 12.49 -36.25
N PRO A 11 -28.34 12.55 -35.62
CA PRO A 11 -28.45 12.49 -34.17
C PRO A 11 -27.91 11.13 -33.64
N ARG A 12 -27.03 11.18 -32.66
CA ARG A 12 -26.50 9.98 -31.97
C ARG A 12 -27.65 9.35 -31.20
N ASN A 13 -28.04 8.14 -31.58
CA ASN A 13 -29.12 7.38 -30.96
C ASN A 13 -28.79 7.04 -29.47
N PRO A 14 -29.52 7.60 -28.48
CA PRO A 14 -29.28 7.37 -27.05
C PRO A 14 -29.54 5.93 -26.62
N GLN A 15 -30.34 5.16 -27.36
CA GLN A 15 -30.64 3.76 -27.04
C GLN A 15 -29.43 2.82 -27.21
N ARG A 16 -28.44 3.16 -28.06
CA ARG A 16 -27.20 2.35 -28.15
C ARG A 16 -26.33 2.47 -26.90
N ARG A 17 -26.34 3.62 -26.20
CA ARG A 17 -25.58 3.77 -24.94
C ARG A 17 -26.20 2.99 -23.78
N ALA A 18 -27.52 2.97 -23.66
CA ALA A 18 -28.24 2.22 -22.63
C ALA A 18 -28.07 0.69 -22.79
N GLY A 19 -28.02 0.18 -24.03
CA GLY A 19 -27.83 -1.24 -24.32
C GLY A 19 -26.42 -1.73 -23.97
N VAL A 20 -25.38 -0.92 -24.14
CA VAL A 20 -23.99 -1.28 -23.80
C VAL A 20 -23.79 -1.26 -22.28
N GLN A 21 -24.37 -0.27 -21.58
CA GLN A 21 -24.30 -0.22 -20.11
C GLN A 21 -25.05 -1.38 -19.44
N ASN A 22 -26.23 -1.74 -19.94
CA ASN A 22 -27.00 -2.87 -19.40
C ASN A 22 -26.36 -4.25 -19.68
N ARG A 23 -25.56 -4.39 -20.74
CA ARG A 23 -24.84 -5.65 -21.02
C ARG A 23 -23.62 -5.79 -20.10
N ALA A 24 -22.90 -4.70 -19.82
CA ALA A 24 -21.76 -4.69 -18.92
C ALA A 24 -22.16 -4.99 -17.47
N LEU A 25 -23.36 -4.59 -17.03
CA LEU A 25 -23.85 -4.87 -15.67
C LEU A 25 -24.36 -6.32 -15.48
N ARG A 26 -24.70 -7.04 -16.55
CA ARG A 26 -25.18 -8.42 -16.47
C ARG A 26 -24.09 -9.43 -16.16
N ASP A 27 -22.82 -9.07 -16.34
CA ASP A 27 -21.67 -9.92 -16.14
C ASP A 27 -20.92 -9.63 -14.83
N TRP A 28 -21.51 -8.83 -13.93
CA TRP A 28 -20.93 -8.54 -12.62
C TRP A 28 -21.45 -9.52 -11.57
N GLU A 29 -20.52 -10.04 -10.81
CA GLU A 29 -20.78 -10.85 -9.64
C GLU A 29 -20.64 -10.00 -8.39
N VAL A 30 -21.60 -10.13 -7.49
CA VAL A 30 -21.55 -9.52 -6.15
C VAL A 30 -21.59 -10.65 -5.16
N SER A 31 -20.59 -10.72 -4.29
CA SER A 31 -20.54 -11.69 -3.21
C SER A 31 -20.37 -10.99 -1.86
N ARG A 32 -21.03 -11.53 -0.84
CA ARG A 32 -20.84 -11.12 0.54
C ARG A 32 -19.73 -11.94 1.17
N GLN A 33 -18.84 -11.24 1.87
CA GLN A 33 -17.73 -11.85 2.56
C GLN A 33 -17.66 -11.31 3.99
N ARG A 34 -17.65 -12.20 4.97
CA ARG A 34 -17.36 -11.82 6.33
C ARG A 34 -15.89 -11.44 6.46
N SER A 35 -15.63 -10.22 6.95
CA SER A 35 -14.30 -9.75 7.33
C SER A 35 -14.09 -10.01 8.82
N LEU A 36 -12.94 -10.56 9.17
CA LEU A 36 -12.53 -10.77 10.55
C LEU A 36 -11.59 -9.64 11.04
N ALA A 37 -11.05 -8.89 10.10
CA ALA A 37 -10.21 -7.73 10.37
C ALA A 37 -11.04 -6.45 10.58
N LEU A 38 -12.14 -6.29 9.86
CA LEU A 38 -12.93 -5.05 9.86
C LEU A 38 -13.40 -4.61 11.24
N PRO A 39 -13.91 -5.50 12.15
CA PRO A 39 -14.25 -5.11 13.51
C PRO A 39 -13.08 -4.47 14.26
N ARG A 40 -11.86 -4.97 14.07
CA ARG A 40 -10.64 -4.43 14.70
C ARG A 40 -10.22 -3.09 14.12
N LEU A 41 -10.54 -2.84 12.85
CA LEU A 41 -10.25 -1.56 12.19
C LEU A 41 -11.21 -0.45 12.63
N VAL A 42 -12.44 -0.80 13.00
CA VAL A 42 -13.45 0.18 13.43
C VAL A 42 -13.43 0.43 14.92
N GLU A 43 -12.96 -0.52 15.73
CA GLU A 43 -12.85 -0.37 17.18
C GLU A 43 -12.18 0.96 17.62
N PRO A 44 -11.04 1.39 17.05
CA PRO A 44 -10.41 2.66 17.42
C PRO A 44 -11.28 3.89 17.11
N LEU A 45 -12.16 3.81 16.10
CA LEU A 45 -13.09 4.87 15.74
C LEU A 45 -14.21 5.00 16.75
N GLU A 46 -14.64 3.88 17.32
CA GLU A 46 -15.73 3.82 18.29
C GLU A 46 -15.27 4.22 19.71
N ILE A 47 -14.04 3.83 20.10
CA ILE A 47 -13.49 4.08 21.44
C ILE A 47 -13.07 5.55 21.62
N SER A 48 -12.70 6.23 20.56
CA SER A 48 -12.16 7.61 20.61
C SER A 48 -12.95 8.58 19.74
N PRO A 49 -14.24 8.80 20.00
CA PRO A 49 -15.04 9.72 19.21
C PRO A 49 -14.45 11.14 19.32
N GLY A 50 -14.31 11.81 18.17
CA GLY A 50 -13.73 13.16 18.08
C GLY A 50 -12.21 13.21 17.89
N LYS A 51 -11.48 12.10 17.99
CA LYS A 51 -10.09 12.03 17.57
C LYS A 51 -10.05 11.96 16.03
N SER A 52 -9.24 12.81 15.42
CA SER A 52 -9.04 12.77 13.97
C SER A 52 -8.42 11.44 13.55
N PHE A 53 -9.17 10.63 12.79
CA PHE A 53 -8.73 9.38 12.20
C PHE A 53 -8.72 9.52 10.68
N SER A 54 -7.62 9.16 10.05
CA SER A 54 -7.41 9.35 8.61
C SER A 54 -7.22 8.01 7.92
N VAL A 55 -8.01 7.78 6.88
CA VAL A 55 -8.02 6.55 6.08
C VAL A 55 -7.58 6.85 4.66
N LEU A 56 -6.70 6.03 4.12
CA LEU A 56 -6.36 5.99 2.70
C LEU A 56 -6.97 4.73 2.08
N ASP A 57 -7.89 4.91 1.14
CA ASP A 57 -8.45 3.82 0.34
C ASP A 57 -7.72 3.78 -1.02
N LEU A 58 -7.00 2.69 -1.29
CA LEU A 58 -6.30 2.48 -2.57
C LEU A 58 -7.26 2.00 -3.66
N GLY A 59 -8.46 1.58 -3.30
CA GLY A 59 -9.49 1.14 -4.22
C GLY A 59 -10.19 2.30 -4.93
N PRO A 60 -11.11 1.97 -5.85
CA PRO A 60 -11.95 2.96 -6.51
C PRO A 60 -12.91 3.60 -5.52
N ALA A 61 -13.27 4.86 -5.78
CA ALA A 61 -14.22 5.59 -4.95
C ALA A 61 -15.53 4.80 -4.78
N SER A 62 -15.94 4.65 -3.51
CA SER A 62 -17.16 3.95 -3.11
C SER A 62 -17.98 4.85 -2.17
N PRO A 63 -19.21 5.24 -2.56
CA PRO A 63 -20.10 5.98 -1.65
C PRO A 63 -20.31 5.26 -0.32
N ALA A 64 -20.47 3.93 -0.34
CA ALA A 64 -20.65 3.14 0.89
C ALA A 64 -19.44 3.23 1.83
N ASN A 65 -18.21 3.15 1.31
CA ASN A 65 -17.00 3.30 2.13
C ASN A 65 -16.89 4.74 2.67
N LEU A 66 -17.22 5.73 1.84
CA LEU A 66 -17.24 7.13 2.25
C LEU A 66 -18.22 7.35 3.39
N ASP A 67 -19.47 6.92 3.24
CA ASP A 67 -20.52 7.05 4.26
C ASP A 67 -20.13 6.30 5.55
N PHE A 68 -19.54 5.10 5.40
CA PHE A 68 -19.11 4.28 6.54
C PHE A 68 -18.08 4.99 7.42
N PHE A 69 -17.03 5.57 6.82
CA PHE A 69 -15.96 6.25 7.56
C PHE A 69 -16.35 7.64 8.01
N LEU A 70 -17.02 8.44 7.17
CA LEU A 70 -17.50 9.77 7.55
C LEU A 70 -18.53 9.70 8.67
N GLY A 71 -19.45 8.71 8.63
CA GLY A 71 -20.43 8.50 9.69
C GLY A 71 -19.80 8.16 11.05
N ARG A 72 -18.51 7.79 11.07
CA ARG A 72 -17.70 7.53 12.28
C ARG A 72 -16.71 8.65 12.59
N GLY A 73 -16.81 9.79 11.92
CA GLY A 73 -15.93 10.94 12.13
C GLY A 73 -14.51 10.80 11.56
N ALA A 74 -14.26 9.78 10.75
CA ALA A 74 -12.98 9.60 10.06
C ALA A 74 -12.91 10.42 8.77
N ARG A 75 -11.72 10.79 8.35
CA ARG A 75 -11.44 11.38 7.03
C ARG A 75 -11.02 10.28 6.07
N LEU A 76 -11.61 10.23 4.88
CA LEU A 76 -11.28 9.27 3.84
C LEU A 76 -10.62 9.99 2.65
N THR A 77 -9.42 9.54 2.29
CA THR A 77 -8.75 9.89 1.04
C THR A 77 -8.81 8.69 0.11
N VAL A 78 -9.27 8.88 -1.12
CA VAL A 78 -9.35 7.82 -2.13
C VAL A 78 -8.28 8.05 -3.18
N ALA A 79 -7.45 7.04 -3.42
CA ALA A 79 -6.37 7.10 -4.41
C ALA A 79 -6.79 6.56 -5.79
N ASP A 80 -7.84 5.73 -5.88
CA ASP A 80 -8.31 5.07 -7.13
C ASP A 80 -7.15 4.47 -7.95
N PHE A 81 -6.27 3.78 -7.27
CA PHE A 81 -5.04 3.28 -7.86
C PHE A 81 -5.31 2.07 -8.77
N THR A 82 -4.80 2.13 -9.99
CA THR A 82 -4.89 1.03 -10.96
C THR A 82 -3.50 0.56 -11.34
N PRO A 83 -3.08 -0.68 -11.00
CA PRO A 83 -1.72 -1.18 -11.23
C PRO A 83 -1.23 -1.08 -12.66
N SER A 84 -2.15 -1.16 -13.63
CA SER A 84 -1.86 -1.20 -15.06
C SER A 84 -1.59 0.16 -15.69
N ARG A 85 -1.88 1.27 -15.01
CA ARG A 85 -1.74 2.62 -15.56
C ARG A 85 -0.33 3.20 -15.50
N GLY A 86 0.60 2.52 -14.81
CA GLY A 86 1.98 3.01 -14.65
C GLY A 86 2.11 4.27 -13.80
N GLU A 87 1.02 4.72 -13.20
CA GLU A 87 0.98 5.87 -12.29
C GLU A 87 1.77 5.54 -11.03
N THR A 88 2.48 6.53 -10.49
CA THR A 88 3.08 6.39 -9.18
C THR A 88 2.04 6.76 -8.13
N LEU A 89 2.10 6.12 -6.96
CA LEU A 89 1.13 6.41 -5.90
C LEU A 89 1.25 7.87 -5.41
N SER A 90 2.43 8.46 -5.49
CA SER A 90 2.66 9.89 -5.19
C SER A 90 1.85 10.83 -6.07
N ASP A 91 1.52 10.40 -7.30
CA ASP A 91 0.71 11.20 -8.22
C ASP A 91 -0.78 11.14 -7.87
N LEU A 92 -1.18 10.08 -7.16
CA LEU A 92 -2.57 9.78 -6.81
C LEU A 92 -2.94 10.22 -5.40
N VAL A 93 -2.02 10.11 -4.45
CA VAL A 93 -2.24 10.56 -3.07
C VAL A 93 -2.03 12.07 -3.00
N ARG A 94 -3.10 12.81 -3.28
CA ARG A 94 -3.12 14.27 -3.09
C ARG A 94 -3.41 14.59 -1.62
N ALA A 95 -2.41 14.39 -0.78
CA ALA A 95 -2.50 14.72 0.62
C ALA A 95 -1.64 15.95 0.93
N GLU A 96 -2.12 16.80 1.85
CA GLU A 96 -1.37 17.95 2.35
C GLU A 96 -0.04 17.50 2.98
N PRO A 97 1.03 18.30 2.87
CA PRO A 97 2.29 18.01 3.53
C PRO A 97 2.09 17.76 5.03
N GLY A 98 2.69 16.70 5.55
CA GLY A 98 2.55 16.30 6.95
C GLY A 98 1.27 15.49 7.26
N THR A 99 0.45 15.16 6.26
CA THR A 99 -0.66 14.22 6.44
C THR A 99 -0.12 12.84 6.80
N HIS A 100 -0.70 12.23 7.83
CA HIS A 100 -0.46 10.82 8.17
C HIS A 100 -1.77 10.07 8.17
N PHE A 101 -1.71 8.82 7.68
CA PHE A 101 -2.86 7.92 7.71
C PHE A 101 -2.76 6.96 8.91
N ASP A 102 -3.88 6.73 9.56
CA ASP A 102 -4.03 5.73 10.61
C ASP A 102 -4.29 4.35 10.01
N LEU A 103 -5.00 4.33 8.87
CA LEU A 103 -5.40 3.12 8.16
C LEU A 103 -5.18 3.27 6.66
N VAL A 104 -4.64 2.23 6.03
CA VAL A 104 -4.57 2.07 4.58
C VAL A 104 -5.36 0.82 4.18
N LEU A 105 -6.34 0.99 3.31
CA LEU A 105 -7.13 -0.11 2.74
C LEU A 105 -6.52 -0.50 1.39
N ALA A 106 -5.71 -1.56 1.39
CA ALA A 106 -5.07 -2.07 0.17
C ALA A 106 -5.92 -3.12 -0.54
N TRP A 107 -7.01 -3.59 0.08
CA TRP A 107 -7.90 -4.62 -0.46
C TRP A 107 -7.14 -5.83 -1.03
N ASP A 108 -7.53 -6.35 -2.18
CA ASP A 108 -6.83 -7.42 -2.90
C ASP A 108 -5.73 -6.93 -3.85
N PHE A 109 -5.49 -5.64 -3.85
CA PHE A 109 -4.61 -4.94 -4.77
C PHE A 109 -3.17 -5.45 -4.78
N LEU A 110 -2.62 -5.84 -3.63
CA LEU A 110 -1.24 -6.32 -3.52
C LEU A 110 -0.98 -7.59 -4.36
N ASN A 111 -2.02 -8.39 -4.67
CA ASN A 111 -1.90 -9.58 -5.50
C ASN A 111 -1.53 -9.28 -6.96
N TYR A 112 -1.77 -8.06 -7.42
CA TYR A 112 -1.54 -7.62 -8.81
C TYR A 112 -0.21 -6.91 -9.01
N LEU A 113 0.57 -6.76 -7.95
CA LEU A 113 1.90 -6.16 -7.99
C LEU A 113 2.97 -7.24 -7.99
N GLN A 114 4.03 -7.05 -8.75
CA GLN A 114 5.23 -7.86 -8.64
C GLN A 114 6.02 -7.47 -7.38
N ARG A 115 6.97 -8.31 -6.93
CA ARG A 115 7.72 -8.09 -5.68
C ARG A 115 8.45 -6.76 -5.62
N ASP A 116 9.09 -6.35 -6.70
CA ASP A 116 9.75 -5.05 -6.83
C ASP A 116 8.76 -3.89 -6.69
N ARG A 117 7.56 -4.03 -7.28
CA ARG A 117 6.49 -3.04 -7.21
C ARG A 117 5.88 -2.92 -5.82
N LEU A 118 5.79 -4.03 -5.05
CA LEU A 118 5.37 -3.97 -3.64
C LEU A 118 6.30 -3.06 -2.81
N GLY A 119 7.62 -3.22 -3.01
CA GLY A 119 8.59 -2.37 -2.32
C GLY A 119 8.53 -0.90 -2.76
N LEU A 120 8.22 -0.63 -4.03
CA LEU A 120 8.01 0.74 -4.53
C LEU A 120 6.75 1.36 -3.92
N LEU A 121 5.64 0.61 -3.90
CA LEU A 121 4.40 1.05 -3.28
C LEU A 121 4.62 1.46 -1.82
N LEU A 122 5.29 0.61 -1.04
CA LEU A 122 5.54 0.91 0.37
C LEU A 122 6.38 2.19 0.54
N ARG A 123 7.46 2.32 -0.24
CA ARG A 123 8.30 3.54 -0.19
C ARG A 123 7.52 4.81 -0.54
N SER A 124 6.57 4.72 -1.46
CA SER A 124 5.70 5.85 -1.81
C SER A 124 4.71 6.20 -0.70
N LEU A 125 4.30 5.21 0.09
CA LEU A 125 3.39 5.40 1.22
C LEU A 125 4.11 5.78 2.53
N GLU A 126 5.38 5.42 2.67
CA GLU A 126 6.15 5.60 3.91
C GLU A 126 6.13 7.06 4.44
N PRO A 127 6.16 8.12 3.61
CA PRO A 127 6.05 9.51 4.10
C PRO A 127 4.73 9.81 4.81
N TYR A 128 3.68 9.04 4.56
CA TYR A 128 2.35 9.18 5.15
C TYR A 128 2.11 8.25 6.34
N PHE A 129 3.12 7.46 6.73
CA PHE A 129 3.02 6.52 7.83
C PHE A 129 3.57 7.12 9.13
N ARG A 130 2.99 6.67 10.22
CA ARG A 130 3.51 6.84 11.58
C ARG A 130 3.54 5.49 12.29
N PRO A 131 4.32 5.31 13.35
CA PRO A 131 4.27 4.08 14.14
C PRO A 131 2.82 3.78 14.54
N GLY A 132 2.36 2.57 14.23
CA GLY A 132 0.98 2.15 14.45
C GLY A 132 0.02 2.36 13.27
N THR A 133 0.46 2.98 12.15
CA THR A 133 -0.35 2.97 10.91
C THR A 133 -0.66 1.52 10.53
N THR A 134 -1.95 1.21 10.38
CA THR A 134 -2.43 -0.12 10.02
C THR A 134 -2.65 -0.23 8.52
N ILE A 135 -2.28 -1.35 7.92
CA ILE A 135 -2.55 -1.66 6.51
C ILE A 135 -3.40 -2.92 6.46
N HIS A 136 -4.60 -2.81 5.89
CA HIS A 136 -5.48 -3.93 5.61
C HIS A 136 -5.23 -4.45 4.21
N ALA A 137 -5.08 -5.77 4.05
CA ALA A 137 -4.92 -6.40 2.74
C ALA A 137 -5.56 -7.78 2.68
N LEU A 138 -6.05 -8.13 1.50
CA LEU A 138 -6.61 -9.45 1.14
C LEU A 138 -5.65 -10.15 0.18
N ILE A 139 -5.06 -11.26 0.58
CA ILE A 139 -4.04 -11.98 -0.18
C ILE A 139 -4.59 -13.31 -0.68
N ALA A 140 -4.53 -13.53 -1.99
CA ALA A 140 -4.95 -14.77 -2.62
C ALA A 140 -3.97 -15.92 -2.30
N THR A 141 -4.50 -17.06 -1.79
CA THR A 141 -3.71 -18.26 -1.45
C THR A 141 -3.89 -19.37 -2.46
N GLY A 142 -4.95 -19.31 -3.30
CA GLY A 142 -5.23 -20.27 -4.35
C GLY A 142 -4.19 -20.27 -5.47
N ARG A 143 -4.31 -21.21 -6.38
CA ARG A 143 -3.47 -21.26 -7.60
C ARG A 143 -3.86 -20.18 -8.60
N GLU A 144 -5.09 -19.76 -8.56
CA GLU A 144 -5.70 -18.81 -9.48
C GLU A 144 -6.41 -17.70 -8.70
N MET A 145 -6.51 -16.54 -9.31
CA MET A 145 -7.23 -15.38 -8.80
C MET A 145 -7.93 -14.64 -9.96
N SER A 146 -8.79 -13.69 -9.66
CA SER A 146 -9.38 -12.80 -10.67
C SER A 146 -8.29 -12.09 -11.48
N ALA A 147 -8.54 -11.83 -12.76
CA ALA A 147 -7.57 -11.15 -13.64
C ALA A 147 -7.39 -9.65 -13.29
N SER A 148 -8.33 -9.05 -12.57
CA SER A 148 -8.25 -7.67 -12.10
C SER A 148 -8.69 -7.52 -10.65
N PRO A 149 -8.24 -6.45 -9.96
CA PRO A 149 -8.69 -6.14 -8.61
C PRO A 149 -10.20 -6.00 -8.54
N ARG A 150 -10.79 -6.54 -7.50
CA ARG A 150 -12.22 -6.42 -7.24
C ARG A 150 -12.52 -5.10 -6.51
N ARG A 151 -13.77 -4.67 -6.59
CA ARG A 151 -14.26 -3.54 -5.80
C ARG A 151 -14.77 -4.04 -4.47
N TYR A 152 -14.34 -3.42 -3.39
CA TYR A 152 -14.79 -3.76 -2.05
C TYR A 152 -15.60 -2.61 -1.48
N ARG A 153 -16.79 -2.94 -0.98
CA ARG A 153 -17.66 -2.01 -0.25
C ARG A 153 -17.90 -2.54 1.16
N ILE A 154 -17.81 -1.69 2.13
CA ILE A 154 -18.16 -2.01 3.51
C ILE A 154 -19.67 -1.91 3.63
N GLU A 155 -20.34 -3.03 3.93
CA GLU A 155 -21.78 -3.07 4.15
C GLU A 155 -22.11 -2.76 5.62
N ASP A 156 -21.34 -3.34 6.54
CA ASP A 156 -21.40 -3.12 7.97
C ASP A 156 -20.03 -3.37 8.64
N ALA A 157 -19.98 -3.40 9.97
CA ALA A 157 -18.74 -3.58 10.72
C ALA A 157 -18.08 -4.96 10.56
N GLU A 158 -18.75 -5.95 9.95
CA GLU A 158 -18.23 -7.31 9.77
C GLU A 158 -18.31 -7.79 8.31
N THR A 159 -19.00 -7.05 7.43
CA THR A 159 -19.36 -7.53 6.10
C THR A 159 -18.81 -6.66 4.99
N LEU A 160 -18.09 -7.30 4.08
CA LEU A 160 -17.63 -6.71 2.83
C LEU A 160 -18.49 -7.23 1.66
N LEU A 161 -18.90 -6.34 0.78
CA LEU A 161 -19.40 -6.68 -0.54
C LEU A 161 -18.22 -6.64 -1.51
N CYS A 162 -17.97 -7.77 -2.16
CA CYS A 162 -16.95 -7.91 -3.17
C CYS A 162 -17.62 -7.93 -4.54
N GLU A 163 -17.29 -6.96 -5.38
CA GLU A 163 -17.87 -6.78 -6.70
C GLU A 163 -16.82 -6.86 -7.79
N GLY A 164 -17.15 -7.55 -8.87
CA GLY A 164 -16.28 -7.61 -10.03
C GLY A 164 -16.96 -8.31 -11.19
N PRO A 165 -16.41 -8.15 -12.40
CA PRO A 165 -16.89 -8.90 -13.53
C PRO A 165 -16.65 -10.41 -13.30
N LYS A 166 -17.53 -11.25 -13.86
CA LYS A 166 -17.27 -12.69 -14.00
C LYS A 166 -16.11 -12.86 -14.96
N GLU A 167 -14.91 -12.78 -14.42
CA GLU A 167 -13.73 -12.68 -15.22
C GLU A 167 -12.99 -14.00 -15.38
N ARG A 168 -12.15 -13.95 -16.41
CA ARG A 168 -11.02 -14.85 -16.59
C ARG A 168 -10.18 -14.89 -15.32
N VAL A 169 -9.77 -16.08 -14.91
CA VAL A 169 -8.80 -16.30 -13.85
C VAL A 169 -7.37 -16.26 -14.41
N VAL A 170 -6.45 -15.82 -13.60
CA VAL A 170 -5.02 -15.79 -13.88
C VAL A 170 -4.26 -16.49 -12.76
N PRO A 171 -3.02 -16.98 -13.02
CA PRO A 171 -2.20 -17.54 -11.96
C PRO A 171 -1.99 -16.52 -10.82
N SER A 172 -2.21 -16.96 -9.59
CA SER A 172 -1.94 -16.13 -8.40
C SER A 172 -0.44 -16.07 -8.12
N PRO A 173 0.10 -14.93 -7.67
CA PRO A 173 1.49 -14.81 -7.24
C PRO A 173 1.81 -15.64 -6.00
N ARG A 174 0.77 -16.08 -5.26
CA ARG A 174 0.87 -16.92 -4.06
C ARG A 174 1.88 -16.37 -3.04
N TYR A 175 1.74 -15.08 -2.73
CA TYR A 175 2.58 -14.45 -1.73
C TYR A 175 2.42 -15.14 -0.38
N VAL A 176 3.53 -15.60 0.18
CA VAL A 176 3.59 -15.99 1.59
C VAL A 176 3.98 -14.78 2.43
N GLU A 177 3.64 -14.83 3.71
CA GLU A 177 3.88 -13.74 4.65
C GLU A 177 5.33 -13.22 4.63
N GLN A 178 6.29 -14.14 4.61
CA GLN A 178 7.72 -13.77 4.58
C GLN A 178 8.10 -12.99 3.30
N ASP A 179 7.49 -13.32 2.15
CA ASP A 179 7.73 -12.59 0.90
C ASP A 179 7.21 -11.16 1.01
N LEU A 180 5.98 -10.99 1.55
CA LEU A 180 5.39 -9.68 1.77
C LEU A 180 6.25 -8.82 2.70
N LEU A 181 6.67 -9.37 3.84
CA LEU A 181 7.49 -8.64 4.81
C LEU A 181 8.89 -8.29 4.26
N LYS A 182 9.50 -9.16 3.44
CA LYS A 182 10.76 -8.84 2.75
C LYS A 182 10.61 -7.69 1.75
N CYS A 183 9.50 -7.67 1.00
CA CYS A 183 9.22 -6.59 0.04
C CYS A 183 8.78 -5.29 0.72
N MET A 184 8.20 -5.38 1.91
CA MET A 184 7.62 -4.27 2.67
C MET A 184 8.29 -4.13 4.05
N PRO A 185 9.60 -3.80 4.10
CA PRO A 185 10.32 -3.68 5.37
C PRO A 185 9.77 -2.53 6.21
N GLY A 186 9.68 -2.75 7.52
CA GLY A 186 9.05 -1.84 8.48
C GLY A 186 7.62 -2.22 8.82
N LEU A 187 7.01 -3.16 8.09
CA LEU A 187 5.74 -3.75 8.48
C LEU A 187 5.94 -5.00 9.34
N ILE A 188 5.03 -5.20 10.26
CA ILE A 188 4.85 -6.45 10.99
C ILE A 188 3.42 -6.93 10.78
N VAL A 189 3.19 -8.24 10.86
CA VAL A 189 1.83 -8.80 10.87
C VAL A 189 1.29 -8.74 12.29
N GLU A 190 0.21 -7.99 12.49
CA GLU A 190 -0.52 -7.98 13.76
C GLU A 190 -1.58 -9.07 13.80
N HIS A 191 -2.33 -9.21 12.68
CA HIS A 191 -3.36 -10.23 12.56
C HIS A 191 -3.38 -10.84 11.17
N ARG A 192 -3.74 -12.11 11.13
CA ARG A 192 -3.95 -12.87 9.90
C ARG A 192 -5.15 -13.79 10.08
N PHE A 193 -6.10 -13.71 9.18
CA PHE A 193 -7.32 -14.51 9.20
C PHE A 193 -7.48 -15.28 7.90
N GLN A 194 -7.79 -16.58 8.00
CA GLN A 194 -8.17 -17.38 6.84
C GLN A 194 -9.65 -17.17 6.53
N LEU A 195 -9.95 -16.70 5.34
CA LEU A 195 -11.30 -16.50 4.87
C LEU A 195 -11.83 -17.74 4.12
N ARG A 196 -13.15 -17.91 4.11
CA ARG A 196 -13.81 -19.06 3.47
C ARG A 196 -13.63 -19.11 1.95
N ASN A 197 -13.38 -17.95 1.32
CA ASN A 197 -13.15 -17.84 -0.12
C ASN A 197 -11.71 -18.17 -0.55
N GLY A 198 -10.88 -18.69 0.36
CA GLY A 198 -9.49 -19.04 0.06
C GLY A 198 -8.53 -17.86 0.06
N MET A 199 -8.91 -16.72 0.60
CA MET A 199 -8.02 -15.57 0.81
C MET A 199 -7.53 -15.52 2.26
N LEU A 200 -6.39 -14.89 2.46
CA LEU A 200 -5.92 -14.45 3.78
C LEU A 200 -6.19 -12.96 3.92
N GLU A 201 -6.79 -12.59 5.01
CA GLU A 201 -7.01 -11.20 5.41
C GLU A 201 -5.93 -10.81 6.43
N TYR A 202 -5.15 -9.78 6.11
CA TYR A 202 -4.04 -9.30 6.91
C TYR A 202 -4.32 -7.93 7.51
N LEU A 203 -3.87 -7.75 8.74
CA LEU A 203 -3.60 -6.46 9.33
C LEU A 203 -2.09 -6.38 9.57
N PHE A 204 -1.44 -5.51 8.81
CA PHE A 204 -0.06 -5.14 9.06
C PHE A 204 -0.02 -3.85 9.87
N SER A 205 0.98 -3.71 10.72
CA SER A 205 1.28 -2.46 11.41
C SER A 205 2.64 -1.94 10.99
N TYR A 206 2.72 -0.64 10.72
CA TYR A 206 3.99 0.00 10.43
C TYR A 206 4.74 0.27 11.74
N ARG A 207 5.97 -0.20 11.81
CA ARG A 207 6.93 0.09 12.86
C ARG A 207 8.06 0.93 12.27
N THR A 208 8.46 1.95 12.98
CA THR A 208 9.61 2.76 12.55
C THR A 208 10.79 1.83 12.28
N ARG A 209 11.38 1.94 11.09
CA ARG A 209 12.67 1.31 10.85
C ARG A 209 13.66 1.89 11.87
N LEU A 210 14.22 1.06 12.76
CA LEU A 210 15.46 1.40 13.41
C LEU A 210 16.46 1.61 12.26
N ARG A 211 16.75 2.87 11.92
CA ARG A 211 17.94 3.17 11.14
C ARG A 211 19.10 2.67 11.99
N VAL A 212 19.58 1.47 11.73
CA VAL A 212 20.92 1.08 12.13
C VAL A 212 21.79 2.07 11.37
N ALA A 213 22.19 3.14 12.06
CA ALA A 213 23.24 4.02 11.59
C ALA A 213 24.47 3.12 11.50
N TYR A 214 24.76 2.64 10.30
CA TYR A 214 26.11 2.26 9.97
C TYR A 214 26.90 3.58 10.07
N SER A 215 27.37 3.87 11.27
CA SER A 215 28.52 4.75 11.46
C SER A 215 29.66 4.01 10.76
N ALA A 216 29.85 4.33 9.49
CA ALA A 216 31.11 4.06 8.84
C ALA A 216 32.15 4.76 9.71
N GLY A 217 32.82 3.97 10.55
CA GLY A 217 33.98 4.38 11.29
C GLY A 217 35.10 4.68 10.30
N MET A 218 35.03 5.87 9.71
CA MET A 218 36.22 6.52 9.19
C MET A 218 36.95 7.06 10.42
N GLY A 219 37.76 6.17 11.01
CA GLY A 219 38.84 6.61 11.88
C GLY A 219 39.74 7.56 11.10
N PRO A 220 40.17 8.70 11.67
CA PRO A 220 41.11 9.58 11.01
C PRO A 220 42.43 8.81 10.82
N MET A 221 42.81 8.61 9.56
CA MET A 221 44.19 8.29 9.23
C MET A 221 45.05 9.48 9.64
N SER A 222 45.75 9.30 10.78
CA SER A 222 46.81 10.19 11.23
C SER A 222 48.03 9.92 10.37
N ASP A 223 48.16 10.68 9.28
CA ASP A 223 49.45 10.89 8.61
C ASP A 223 50.25 11.92 9.46
N ALA A 224 51.14 11.41 10.33
CA ALA A 224 52.19 12.21 10.92
C ALA A 224 53.49 11.91 10.20
N PRO A 225 54.21 12.90 9.65
CA PRO A 225 55.47 12.69 8.99
C PRO A 225 56.58 12.37 9.99
N ARG A 226 57.34 11.31 9.73
CA ARG A 226 58.57 10.97 10.45
C ARG A 226 59.64 11.99 10.12
N SER A 227 59.97 12.88 11.06
CA SER A 227 61.20 13.65 11.02
C SER A 227 62.40 12.81 11.52
N ARG A 228 63.36 12.63 10.63
CA ARG A 228 64.71 12.13 10.93
C ARG A 228 65.55 13.28 11.49
N SER A 229 66.17 13.09 12.61
CA SER A 229 67.47 13.71 13.03
C SER A 229 67.91 12.89 14.24
N GLY A 230 69.05 12.29 14.28
CA GLY A 230 70.37 12.70 13.96
C GLY A 230 71.21 12.51 15.22
N SER A 231 72.15 11.58 15.17
CA SER A 231 73.49 11.60 15.75
C SER A 231 73.71 11.76 17.25
N GLY A 232 74.43 10.80 17.78
CA GLY A 232 75.43 11.06 18.76
C GLY A 232 75.70 9.92 19.77
N PRO A 233 76.95 9.48 19.88
CA PRO A 233 77.33 8.30 20.67
C PRO A 233 77.80 8.65 22.06
N GLY A 234 77.79 7.73 22.96
CA GLY A 234 78.61 7.92 24.12
C GLY A 234 78.27 7.16 25.39
N LEU A 235 79.21 6.21 25.68
CA LEU A 235 79.66 5.80 26.99
C LEU A 235 78.92 4.72 27.78
N ARG A 236 79.52 3.51 27.73
CA ARG A 236 79.54 2.59 28.79
C ARG A 236 80.27 3.16 30.05
N PRO A 237 80.07 2.69 31.26
CA PRO A 237 80.80 1.51 31.77
C PRO A 237 79.98 0.50 32.60
N ALA A 238 80.56 -0.67 32.68
CA ALA A 238 80.24 -1.80 33.53
C ALA A 238 80.84 -1.60 34.94
N PRO A 239 80.97 -2.71 35.76
CA PRO A 239 79.93 -3.47 36.51
C PRO A 239 80.29 -3.47 38.00
N SER A 240 79.47 -4.01 38.87
CA SER A 240 79.81 -4.63 40.14
C SER A 240 78.52 -4.97 40.93
N ARG A 241 78.35 -5.99 41.32
CA ARG A 241 78.47 -7.19 42.12
C ARG A 241 77.12 -7.88 42.22
#